data_6fbd699ac68335bfb91908bf860ff929
#
_entry.id   6fbd699ac68335bfb91908bf860ff929
#
_cell.length_a   1.000
_cell.length_b   1.000
_cell.length_c   1.000
_cell.angle_alpha   90.00
_cell.angle_beta   90.00
_cell.angle_gamma   90.00
#
_symmetry.space_group_name_H-M   'P 1'
#
loop_
_entity.id
_entity.type
_entity.pdbx_description
1 polymer ?
#
loop_
_entity_poly.entity_id
_entity_poly.type
_entity_poly.pdbx_seq_one_letter_code
_entity_poly.pdbx_strand_id
1 'polypeptide(L)'
;SFFGILLWLKKEEEIDFFTAFFGGGPAYICYFFQCLQNMLEKKNIKKKVSIELIVTLFNGTINFIEKEKIEFKDLIKRVASKGGTTEKALKYFSQNNRFDSVITTAINKAENRSKELSKNQS
;
A
#
# COMPACT_ATOMS: atom_id res chain seq x y z
N SER A 1 11.88 -2.28 16.32
CA SER A 1 10.94 -3.24 15.76
C SER A 1 9.62 -2.58 15.40
N PHE A 2 8.86 -3.23 14.56
CA PHE A 2 7.53 -2.76 14.18
C PHE A 2 6.62 -2.58 15.41
N PHE A 3 6.63 -3.56 16.30
CA PHE A 3 5.85 -3.48 17.54
C PHE A 3 6.32 -2.37 18.46
N GLY A 4 7.63 -2.15 18.55
CA GLY A 4 8.19 -1.07 19.35
C GLY A 4 7.74 0.29 18.86
N ILE A 5 7.71 0.48 17.54
CA ILE A 5 7.24 1.71 16.93
C ILE A 5 5.76 1.93 17.23
N LEU A 6 4.94 0.89 17.08
CA LEU A 6 3.51 0.96 17.37
C LEU A 6 3.24 1.32 18.84
N LEU A 7 3.97 0.69 19.77
CA LEU A 7 3.81 0.98 21.18
C LEU A 7 4.20 2.43 21.50
N TRP A 8 5.25 2.92 20.87
CA TRP A 8 5.75 4.27 21.10
C TRP A 8 4.79 5.33 20.55
N LEU A 9 4.18 5.06 19.39
CA LEU A 9 3.22 5.96 18.76
C LEU A 9 1.84 5.89 19.40
N LYS A 10 1.63 4.94 20.30
CA LYS A 10 0.32 4.61 20.84
C LYS A 10 -0.23 5.71 21.75
N LYS A 11 -1.05 6.57 21.16
CA LYS A 11 -1.94 7.42 21.93
C LYS A 11 -3.31 6.73 21.90
N GLU A 12 -4.00 6.77 23.02
CA GLU A 12 -5.28 6.09 23.19
C GLU A 12 -6.27 6.41 22.08
N GLU A 13 -6.34 7.66 21.68
CA GLU A 13 -7.24 8.15 20.61
C GLU A 13 -6.82 7.69 19.21
N GLU A 14 -5.57 7.19 19.05
CA GLU A 14 -5.06 6.76 17.74
C GLU A 14 -5.01 5.24 17.59
N ILE A 15 -5.36 4.49 18.64
CA ILE A 15 -5.30 3.02 18.62
C ILE A 15 -6.13 2.45 17.47
N ASP A 16 -7.33 2.94 17.28
CA ASP A 16 -8.23 2.42 16.24
C ASP A 16 -7.67 2.69 14.85
N PHE A 17 -7.07 3.85 14.65
CA PHE A 17 -6.41 4.17 13.38
C PHE A 17 -5.25 3.21 13.12
N PHE A 18 -4.35 3.04 14.09
CA PHE A 18 -3.19 2.17 13.91
C PHE A 18 -3.59 0.71 13.75
N THR A 19 -4.64 0.28 14.45
CA THR A 19 -5.20 -1.07 14.26
C THR A 19 -5.69 -1.25 12.83
N ALA A 20 -6.42 -0.28 12.31
CA ALA A 20 -6.94 -0.33 10.94
C ALA A 20 -5.79 -0.30 9.91
N PHE A 21 -4.83 0.59 10.11
CA PHE A 21 -3.76 0.81 9.15
C PHE A 21 -2.77 -0.35 9.11
N PHE A 22 -2.23 -0.72 10.27
CA PHE A 22 -1.17 -1.73 10.35
C PHE A 22 -1.69 -3.14 10.53
N GLY A 23 -2.79 -3.32 11.27
CA GLY A 23 -3.39 -4.63 11.45
C GLY A 23 -3.92 -5.20 10.15
N GLY A 24 -4.57 -4.36 9.35
CA GLY A 24 -5.05 -4.74 8.03
C GLY A 24 -4.01 -4.60 6.92
N GLY A 25 -2.87 -3.96 7.21
CA GLY A 25 -1.86 -3.63 6.22
C GLY A 25 -1.45 -4.75 5.30
N PRO A 26 -1.08 -5.92 5.82
CA PRO A 26 -0.70 -7.04 4.95
C PRO A 26 -1.82 -7.46 3.99
N ALA A 27 -3.07 -7.41 4.43
CA ALA A 27 -4.21 -7.75 3.58
C ALA A 27 -4.40 -6.71 2.47
N TYR A 28 -4.23 -5.42 2.78
CA TYR A 28 -4.34 -4.36 1.78
C TYR A 28 -3.26 -4.50 0.71
N ILE A 29 -2.03 -4.79 1.15
CA ILE A 29 -0.91 -5.01 0.24
C ILE A 29 -1.19 -6.22 -0.65
N CYS A 30 -1.66 -7.33 -0.08
CA CYS A 30 -1.99 -8.53 -0.85
C CYS A 30 -3.15 -8.30 -1.81
N TYR A 31 -4.13 -7.48 -1.43
CA TYR A 31 -5.21 -7.12 -2.34
C TYR A 31 -4.68 -6.38 -3.57
N PHE A 32 -3.77 -5.43 -3.35
CA PHE A 32 -3.11 -4.73 -4.44
C PHE A 32 -2.32 -5.69 -5.33
N PHE A 33 -1.56 -6.60 -4.72
CA PHE A 33 -0.81 -7.62 -5.47
C PHE A 33 -1.74 -8.49 -6.30
N GLN A 34 -2.88 -8.86 -5.74
CA GLN A 34 -3.87 -9.68 -6.45
C GLN A 34 -4.41 -8.96 -7.69
N CYS A 35 -4.64 -7.66 -7.60
CA CYS A 35 -5.04 -6.86 -8.76
C CYS A 35 -3.98 -6.91 -9.86
N LEU A 36 -2.70 -6.79 -9.50
CA LEU A 36 -1.59 -6.88 -10.45
C LEU A 36 -1.49 -8.30 -11.04
N GLN A 37 -1.63 -9.32 -10.19
CA GLN A 37 -1.61 -10.72 -10.63
C GLN A 37 -2.69 -10.98 -11.68
N ASN A 38 -3.91 -10.51 -11.43
CA ASN A 38 -5.02 -10.68 -12.37
C ASN A 38 -4.70 -10.05 -13.73
N MET A 39 -4.05 -8.89 -13.74
CA MET A 39 -3.65 -8.24 -14.98
C MET A 39 -2.63 -9.08 -15.75
N LEU A 40 -1.64 -9.64 -15.06
CA LEU A 40 -0.62 -10.47 -15.69
C LEU A 40 -1.22 -11.76 -16.26
N GLU A 41 -2.14 -12.39 -15.52
CA GLU A 41 -2.79 -13.61 -15.98
C GLU A 41 -3.66 -13.35 -17.19
N LYS A 42 -4.28 -12.18 -17.30
CA LYS A 42 -5.02 -11.78 -18.51
C LYS A 42 -4.11 -11.63 -19.72
N LYS A 43 -2.82 -11.44 -19.51
CA LYS A 43 -1.80 -11.40 -20.57
C LYS A 43 -1.19 -12.79 -20.82
N ASN A 44 -1.83 -13.84 -20.32
CA ASN A 44 -1.41 -15.23 -20.48
C ASN A 44 -0.09 -15.58 -19.76
N ILE A 45 0.24 -14.84 -18.71
CA ILE A 45 1.37 -15.17 -17.85
C ILE A 45 0.84 -16.12 -16.78
N LYS A 46 1.52 -17.26 -16.61
CA LYS A 46 1.10 -18.27 -15.64
C LYS A 46 1.07 -17.72 -14.23
N LYS A 47 0.16 -18.22 -13.42
CA LYS A 47 -0.04 -17.79 -12.03
C LYS A 47 1.28 -17.75 -11.24
N LYS A 48 2.05 -18.85 -11.30
CA LYS A 48 3.31 -18.96 -10.56
C LYS A 48 4.30 -17.87 -10.97
N VAL A 49 4.43 -17.65 -12.27
CA VAL A 49 5.33 -16.62 -12.81
C VAL A 49 4.85 -15.22 -12.42
N SER A 50 3.54 -15.00 -12.50
CA SER A 50 2.95 -13.71 -12.11
C SER A 50 3.28 -13.35 -10.66
N ILE A 51 3.14 -14.30 -9.76
CA ILE A 51 3.47 -14.11 -8.34
C ILE A 51 4.96 -13.77 -8.16
N GLU A 52 5.84 -14.55 -8.82
CA GLU A 52 7.29 -14.31 -8.74
C GLU A 52 7.67 -12.92 -9.25
N LEU A 53 7.08 -12.48 -10.36
CA LEU A 53 7.34 -11.16 -10.93
C LEU A 53 6.92 -10.06 -9.98
N ILE A 54 5.76 -10.18 -9.36
CA ILE A 54 5.24 -9.18 -8.42
C ILE A 54 6.12 -9.11 -7.18
N VAL A 55 6.44 -10.27 -6.58
CA VAL A 55 7.29 -10.33 -5.39
C VAL A 55 8.67 -9.73 -5.68
N THR A 56 9.26 -10.06 -6.82
CA THR A 56 10.56 -9.52 -7.23
C THR A 56 10.50 -8.00 -7.41
N LEU A 57 9.45 -7.50 -8.05
CA LEU A 57 9.28 -6.05 -8.25
C LEU A 57 9.22 -5.32 -6.92
N PHE A 58 8.39 -5.79 -5.99
CA PHE A 58 8.21 -5.13 -4.70
C PHE A 58 9.45 -5.24 -3.82
N ASN A 59 10.05 -6.42 -3.74
CA ASN A 59 11.29 -6.60 -2.97
C ASN A 59 12.41 -5.73 -3.51
N GLY A 60 12.56 -5.66 -4.82
CA GLY A 60 13.58 -4.83 -5.44
C GLY A 60 13.36 -3.34 -5.15
N THR A 61 12.13 -2.89 -5.22
CA THR A 61 11.78 -1.51 -4.94
C THR A 61 12.05 -1.15 -3.48
N ILE A 62 11.61 -2.01 -2.55
CA ILE A 62 11.82 -1.79 -1.12
C ILE A 62 13.31 -1.79 -0.79
N ASN A 63 14.06 -2.75 -1.31
CA ASN A 63 15.50 -2.84 -1.08
C ASN A 63 16.23 -1.60 -1.60
N PHE A 64 15.82 -1.09 -2.75
CA PHE A 64 16.40 0.14 -3.32
C PHE A 64 16.13 1.34 -2.41
N ILE A 65 14.89 1.48 -1.95
CA ILE A 65 14.50 2.58 -1.06
C ILE A 65 15.33 2.54 0.24
N GLU A 66 15.49 1.37 0.82
CA GLU A 66 16.25 1.21 2.07
C GLU A 66 17.74 1.50 1.86
N LYS A 67 18.32 1.00 0.77
CA LYS A 67 19.73 1.16 0.48
C LYS A 67 20.09 2.61 0.16
N GLU A 68 19.31 3.25 -0.70
CA GLU A 68 19.57 4.60 -1.15
C GLU A 68 18.99 5.67 -0.22
N LYS A 69 18.15 5.26 0.74
CA LYS A 69 17.45 6.18 1.65
C LYS A 69 16.72 7.28 0.88
N ILE A 70 16.16 6.91 -0.26
CA ILE A 70 15.44 7.82 -1.13
C ILE A 70 14.00 7.99 -0.65
N GLU A 71 13.46 9.20 -0.74
CA GLU A 71 12.05 9.42 -0.43
C GLU A 71 11.17 8.89 -1.56
N PHE A 72 9.95 8.49 -1.22
CA PHE A 72 9.01 7.92 -2.20
C PHE A 72 8.79 8.88 -3.37
N LYS A 73 8.56 10.16 -3.08
CA LYS A 73 8.32 11.17 -4.12
C LYS A 73 9.48 11.30 -5.10
N ASP A 74 10.70 11.14 -4.61
CA ASP A 74 11.90 11.28 -5.43
C ASP A 74 12.10 10.08 -6.34
N LEU A 75 11.79 8.88 -5.85
CA LEU A 75 11.84 7.68 -6.68
C LEU A 75 10.76 7.73 -7.76
N ILE A 76 9.55 8.14 -7.40
CA ILE A 76 8.47 8.33 -8.37
C ILE A 76 8.92 9.27 -9.48
N LYS A 77 9.49 10.41 -9.12
CA LYS A 77 9.94 11.41 -10.08
C LYS A 77 11.04 10.86 -10.98
N ARG A 78 11.98 10.13 -10.39
CA ARG A 78 13.10 9.54 -11.15
C ARG A 78 12.62 8.56 -12.20
N VAL A 79 11.67 7.69 -11.85
CA VAL A 79 11.12 6.70 -12.77
C VAL A 79 10.24 7.37 -13.82
N ALA A 80 9.41 8.31 -13.41
CA ALA A 80 8.46 8.99 -14.30
C ALA A 80 9.14 9.88 -15.34
N SER A 81 10.31 10.45 -14.99
CA SER A 81 11.01 11.40 -15.88
C SER A 81 11.59 10.73 -17.13
N LYS A 82 11.65 9.39 -17.18
CA LYS A 82 12.31 8.65 -18.26
C LYS A 82 11.39 8.22 -19.39
N GLY A 83 10.09 8.47 -19.31
CA GLY A 83 9.21 8.11 -20.41
C GLY A 83 7.75 8.36 -20.11
N GLY A 84 7.00 8.77 -21.10
CA GLY A 84 5.60 9.13 -20.97
C GLY A 84 4.69 8.01 -20.46
N THR A 85 5.13 6.76 -20.49
CA THR A 85 4.33 5.60 -20.08
C THR A 85 4.00 5.66 -18.59
N THR A 86 5.03 5.79 -17.75
CA THR A 86 4.84 5.85 -16.29
C THR A 86 4.09 7.12 -15.90
N GLU A 87 4.41 8.23 -16.53
CA GLU A 87 3.74 9.50 -16.26
C GLU A 87 2.24 9.40 -16.54
N LYS A 88 1.84 8.71 -17.59
CA LYS A 88 0.43 8.50 -17.94
C LYS A 88 -0.30 7.74 -16.83
N ALA A 89 0.32 6.69 -16.30
CA ALA A 89 -0.27 5.90 -15.23
C ALA A 89 -0.40 6.72 -13.94
N LEU A 90 0.66 7.45 -13.60
CA LEU A 90 0.67 8.28 -12.38
C LEU A 90 -0.36 9.40 -12.45
N LYS A 91 -0.55 9.98 -13.63
CA LYS A 91 -1.56 11.01 -13.85
C LYS A 91 -2.95 10.45 -13.56
N TYR A 92 -3.21 9.23 -14.01
CA TYR A 92 -4.50 8.59 -13.75
C TYR A 92 -4.70 8.34 -12.25
N PHE A 93 -3.67 7.81 -11.58
CA PHE A 93 -3.75 7.56 -10.13
C PHE A 93 -4.04 8.85 -9.34
N SER A 94 -3.40 9.95 -9.70
CA SER A 94 -3.48 11.20 -8.94
C SER A 94 -4.65 12.10 -9.35
N GLN A 95 -5.25 11.85 -10.49
CA GLN A 95 -6.33 12.69 -11.01
C GLN A 95 -7.53 12.69 -10.05
N ASN A 96 -7.98 13.89 -9.68
CA ASN A 96 -9.11 14.07 -8.76
C ASN A 96 -8.91 13.36 -7.41
N ASN A 97 -7.67 13.23 -6.96
CA ASN A 97 -7.31 12.51 -5.74
C ASN A 97 -7.87 11.09 -5.71
N ARG A 98 -7.98 10.47 -6.88
CA ARG A 98 -8.66 9.18 -7.07
C ARG A 98 -8.08 8.06 -6.20
N PHE A 99 -6.78 7.82 -6.30
CA PHE A 99 -6.12 6.76 -5.55
C PHE A 99 -6.11 7.06 -4.07
N ASP A 100 -5.77 8.30 -3.72
CA ASP A 100 -5.75 8.76 -2.33
C ASP A 100 -7.11 8.59 -1.67
N SER A 101 -8.18 8.94 -2.38
CA SER A 101 -9.55 8.83 -1.87
C SER A 101 -9.95 7.40 -1.59
N VAL A 102 -9.58 6.47 -2.48
CA VAL A 102 -9.89 5.04 -2.29
C VAL A 102 -9.21 4.53 -1.02
N ILE A 103 -7.92 4.81 -0.87
CA ILE A 103 -7.14 4.34 0.28
C ILE A 103 -7.66 4.97 1.58
N THR A 104 -7.82 6.28 1.58
CA THR A 104 -8.27 7.00 2.77
C THR A 104 -9.65 6.54 3.22
N THR A 105 -10.58 6.41 2.28
CA THR A 105 -11.94 5.94 2.59
C THR A 105 -11.93 4.52 3.13
N ALA A 106 -11.16 3.62 2.53
CA ALA A 106 -11.08 2.24 2.97
C ALA A 106 -10.56 2.13 4.40
N ILE A 107 -9.47 2.84 4.69
CA ILE A 107 -8.85 2.80 6.02
C ILE A 107 -9.75 3.46 7.07
N ASN A 108 -10.43 4.55 6.71
CA ASN A 108 -11.39 5.19 7.61
C ASN A 108 -12.55 4.25 7.97
N LYS A 109 -13.04 3.46 7.02
CA LYS A 109 -14.06 2.44 7.29
C LYS A 109 -13.56 1.39 8.27
N ALA A 110 -12.32 0.96 8.11
CA ALA A 110 -11.71 0.00 9.02
C ALA A 110 -11.52 0.59 10.41
N GLU A 111 -11.10 1.85 10.49
CA GLU A 111 -10.96 2.55 11.77
C GLU A 111 -12.30 2.65 12.49
N ASN A 112 -13.35 3.04 11.77
CA ASN A 112 -14.68 3.13 12.34
C ASN A 112 -15.18 1.78 12.85
N ARG A 113 -14.89 0.71 12.12
CA ARG A 113 -15.25 -0.64 12.56
C ARG A 113 -14.49 -1.03 13.83
N SER A 114 -13.21 -0.67 13.91
CA SER A 114 -12.40 -0.91 15.11
C SER A 114 -13.01 -0.20 16.33
N LYS A 115 -13.45 1.04 16.16
CA LYS A 115 -14.12 1.80 17.23
C LYS A 115 -15.42 1.13 17.67
N GLU A 116 -16.23 0.65 16.72
CA GLU A 116 -17.45 -0.07 17.04
C GLU A 116 -17.17 -1.33 17.86
N LEU A 117 -16.18 -2.11 17.45
CA LEU A 117 -15.82 -3.34 18.15
C LEU A 117 -15.30 -3.07 19.55
N SER A 118 -14.54 -2.00 19.75
CA SER A 118 -14.06 -1.59 21.07
C SER A 118 -15.20 -1.21 21.99
N LYS A 119 -16.20 -0.50 21.50
CA LYS A 119 -17.38 -0.11 22.27
C LYS A 119 -18.20 -1.31 22.72
N ASN A 120 -18.28 -2.34 21.88
CA ASN A 120 -19.08 -3.52 22.16
C ASN A 120 -18.41 -4.47 23.14
N GLN A 121 -17.13 -4.24 23.48
CA GLN A 121 -16.39 -5.07 24.40
C GLN A 121 -16.26 -4.48 25.80
N SER A 122 -16.73 -3.25 26.00
CA SER A 122 -16.67 -2.58 27.30
C SER A 122 -17.95 -2.75 28.11
#